data_db013bd43077705e0cdb4847b308f25d
#
_entry.id   db013bd43077705e0cdb4847b308f25d
#
_cell.length_a   1.000
_cell.length_b   1.000
_cell.length_c   1.000
_cell.angle_alpha   90.00
_cell.angle_beta   90.00
_cell.angle_gamma   90.00
#
_symmetry.space_group_name_H-M   'P 1'
#
loop_
_entity.id
_entity.type
_entity.pdbx_description
1 polymer ?
#
loop_
_entity_poly.entity_id
_entity_poly.type
_entity_poly.pdbx_seq_one_letter_code
_entity_poly.pdbx_strand_id
1 'polypeptide(L)'
;MLEYAGLDVSGLGLIVYECSSISTLEWAWNHMLWGEKFEDGTVRDQAWFCEQVALTNKLEFLKWAREVKQCQWDEETIKAAAAKGNLEMLKYCFSNGCPCDEEESCKHAAYMGRLDCLRFLFTKVNPSRETEEDAALRAVGCGHLEILKYFVEERKISEGVKRACVYFTAKYGRLDCLKYLVEEAKVPLNDWEYIANARYKEHTDCVNYLLEKGCPEPTDEQYADFAESVRARESQEENSFN
;
A
#
# COMPACT_ATOMS: atom_id res chain seq x y z
N MET A 1 12.73 5.96 -36.46
CA MET A 1 13.82 6.75 -35.87
C MET A 1 13.17 7.88 -35.10
N LEU A 2 13.01 7.73 -33.79
CA LEU A 2 12.58 8.82 -32.92
C LEU A 2 13.85 9.43 -32.34
N GLU A 3 14.29 10.53 -32.93
CA GLU A 3 15.31 11.39 -32.34
C GLU A 3 14.69 12.10 -31.13
N TYR A 4 14.90 11.54 -29.93
CA TYR A 4 14.66 12.26 -28.70
C TYR A 4 15.86 13.17 -28.43
N ALA A 5 15.97 14.26 -29.16
CA ALA A 5 16.86 15.35 -28.83
C ALA A 5 16.27 16.11 -27.64
N GLY A 6 16.90 16.02 -26.46
CA GLY A 6 16.68 16.93 -25.35
C GLY A 6 15.84 16.44 -24.17
N LEU A 7 15.69 15.14 -23.95
CA LEU A 7 15.10 14.66 -22.70
C LEU A 7 16.14 14.72 -21.58
N ASP A 8 15.79 15.51 -20.57
CA ASP A 8 16.53 15.57 -19.30
C ASP A 8 16.68 14.16 -18.72
N VAL A 9 17.91 13.75 -18.52
CA VAL A 9 18.27 12.39 -18.05
C VAL A 9 17.77 12.10 -16.63
N SER A 10 17.30 13.10 -15.87
CA SER A 10 16.59 12.91 -14.59
C SER A 10 15.28 12.13 -14.74
N GLY A 11 14.71 12.06 -15.97
CA GLY A 11 13.48 11.38 -16.31
C GLY A 11 13.60 9.93 -16.78
N LEU A 12 14.75 9.25 -16.67
CA LEU A 12 14.92 7.88 -17.20
C LEU A 12 14.04 6.82 -16.52
N GLY A 13 13.61 7.02 -15.28
CA GLY A 13 12.55 6.20 -14.65
C GLY A 13 11.21 6.33 -15.38
N LEU A 14 10.85 7.53 -15.80
CA LEU A 14 9.69 7.82 -16.64
C LEU A 14 9.77 7.10 -17.99
N ILE A 15 10.97 7.00 -18.59
CA ILE A 15 11.18 6.35 -19.90
C ILE A 15 10.87 4.84 -19.82
N VAL A 16 11.31 4.14 -18.77
CA VAL A 16 10.97 2.71 -18.60
C VAL A 16 9.46 2.53 -18.41
N TYR A 17 8.85 3.37 -17.59
CA TYR A 17 7.41 3.34 -17.34
C TYR A 17 6.57 3.62 -18.60
N GLU A 18 7.05 4.51 -19.47
CA GLU A 18 6.40 4.88 -20.73
C GLU A 18 6.65 3.89 -21.88
N CYS A 19 7.52 2.89 -21.72
CA CYS A 19 7.79 1.92 -22.74
C CYS A 19 6.49 1.18 -23.16
N SER A 20 6.21 1.21 -24.45
CA SER A 20 5.02 0.56 -25.05
C SER A 20 5.32 -0.80 -25.68
N SER A 21 6.61 -1.09 -25.94
CA SER A 21 7.07 -2.30 -26.62
C SER A 21 8.43 -2.77 -26.10
N ILE A 22 8.80 -4.02 -26.42
CA ILE A 22 10.14 -4.55 -26.13
C ILE A 22 11.23 -3.71 -26.84
N SER A 23 10.97 -3.22 -28.03
CA SER A 23 11.96 -2.39 -28.75
C SER A 23 12.24 -1.06 -28.03
N THR A 24 11.21 -0.42 -27.46
CA THR A 24 11.39 0.80 -26.66
C THR A 24 12.06 0.51 -25.32
N LEU A 25 11.74 -0.63 -24.70
CA LEU A 25 12.40 -1.08 -23.47
C LEU A 25 13.88 -1.41 -23.71
N GLU A 26 14.22 -2.04 -24.84
CA GLU A 26 15.60 -2.33 -25.23
C GLU A 26 16.39 -1.05 -25.51
N TRP A 27 15.73 -0.07 -26.13
CA TRP A 27 16.32 1.25 -26.29
C TRP A 27 16.64 1.89 -24.93
N ALA A 28 15.67 1.87 -23.98
CA ALA A 28 15.88 2.40 -22.62
C ALA A 28 17.05 1.67 -21.91
N TRP A 29 17.12 0.33 -22.02
CA TRP A 29 18.22 -0.45 -21.46
C TRP A 29 19.60 -0.02 -22.01
N ASN A 30 19.70 0.18 -23.30
CA ASN A 30 20.97 0.52 -23.96
C ASN A 30 21.44 1.97 -23.70
N HIS A 31 20.51 2.84 -23.28
CA HIS A 31 20.80 4.26 -22.97
C HIS A 31 20.76 4.56 -21.47
N MET A 32 20.60 3.52 -20.63
CA MET A 32 20.60 3.69 -19.18
C MET A 32 21.97 4.18 -18.68
N LEU A 33 21.96 5.17 -17.81
CA LEU A 33 23.14 5.67 -17.12
C LEU A 33 23.39 4.80 -15.87
N TRP A 34 23.96 3.63 -16.09
CA TRP A 34 24.22 2.65 -15.03
C TRP A 34 25.18 3.18 -13.96
N GLY A 35 24.83 2.96 -12.68
CA GLY A 35 25.65 3.37 -11.53
C GLY A 35 25.47 4.81 -11.09
N GLU A 36 24.68 5.62 -11.80
CA GLU A 36 24.30 6.94 -11.30
C GLU A 36 23.41 6.84 -10.06
N LYS A 37 23.54 7.82 -9.17
CA LYS A 37 22.72 7.96 -7.96
C LYS A 37 21.70 9.05 -8.13
N PHE A 38 20.50 8.79 -7.63
CA PHE A 38 19.46 9.81 -7.44
C PHE A 38 19.78 10.66 -6.20
N GLU A 39 19.03 11.75 -6.01
CA GLU A 39 19.16 12.63 -4.84
C GLU A 39 18.88 11.92 -3.52
N ASP A 40 17.98 10.92 -3.52
CA ASP A 40 17.64 10.05 -2.38
C ASP A 40 18.68 8.96 -2.09
N GLY A 41 19.75 8.88 -2.90
CA GLY A 41 20.82 7.89 -2.77
C GLY A 41 20.57 6.57 -3.50
N THR A 42 19.40 6.35 -4.08
CA THR A 42 19.08 5.18 -4.91
C THR A 42 20.01 5.09 -6.10
N VAL A 43 20.51 3.88 -6.41
CA VAL A 43 21.44 3.66 -7.53
C VAL A 43 20.67 3.13 -8.74
N ARG A 44 20.95 3.67 -9.91
CA ARG A 44 20.46 3.13 -11.19
C ARG A 44 21.23 1.86 -11.55
N ASP A 45 20.84 0.77 -10.94
CA ASP A 45 21.40 -0.54 -11.22
C ASP A 45 20.36 -1.47 -11.90
N GLN A 46 20.73 -2.73 -12.06
CA GLN A 46 19.85 -3.71 -12.72
C GLN A 46 18.64 -4.06 -11.86
N ALA A 47 18.75 -4.07 -10.52
CA ALA A 47 17.66 -4.35 -9.62
C ALA A 47 16.60 -3.23 -9.70
N TRP A 48 17.06 -1.98 -9.62
CA TRP A 48 16.21 -0.81 -9.86
C TRP A 48 15.51 -0.87 -11.22
N PHE A 49 16.23 -1.27 -12.30
CA PHE A 49 15.60 -1.41 -13.63
C PHE A 49 14.48 -2.46 -13.63
N CYS A 50 14.70 -3.63 -13.00
CA CYS A 50 13.68 -4.68 -12.89
C CYS A 50 12.45 -4.20 -12.09
N GLU A 51 12.64 -3.42 -11.03
CA GLU A 51 11.56 -2.76 -10.30
C GLU A 51 10.75 -1.84 -11.22
N GLN A 52 11.43 -0.92 -11.95
CA GLN A 52 10.75 -0.02 -12.89
C GLN A 52 9.99 -0.78 -13.97
N VAL A 53 10.56 -1.87 -14.47
CA VAL A 53 9.89 -2.78 -15.43
C VAL A 53 8.65 -3.42 -14.81
N ALA A 54 8.73 -3.89 -13.56
CA ALA A 54 7.56 -4.46 -12.84
C ALA A 54 6.45 -3.40 -12.64
N LEU A 55 6.82 -2.15 -12.37
CA LEU A 55 5.89 -1.02 -12.25
C LEU A 55 5.13 -0.71 -13.54
N THR A 56 5.64 -1.12 -14.73
CA THR A 56 4.89 -1.02 -15.99
C THR A 56 3.66 -1.93 -16.04
N ASN A 57 3.57 -2.89 -15.15
CA ASN A 57 2.52 -3.91 -15.09
C ASN A 57 2.49 -4.89 -16.31
N LYS A 58 3.58 -4.99 -17.08
CA LYS A 58 3.70 -5.83 -18.26
C LYS A 58 4.62 -7.01 -17.98
N LEU A 59 4.06 -8.20 -17.79
CA LEU A 59 4.83 -9.41 -17.48
C LEU A 59 5.86 -9.75 -18.57
N GLU A 60 5.52 -9.53 -19.83
CA GLU A 60 6.41 -9.77 -20.97
C GLU A 60 7.68 -8.90 -20.91
N PHE A 61 7.60 -7.69 -20.33
CA PHE A 61 8.76 -6.82 -20.13
C PHE A 61 9.68 -7.37 -19.05
N LEU A 62 9.12 -7.85 -17.95
CA LEU A 62 9.91 -8.45 -16.88
C LEU A 62 10.57 -9.76 -17.35
N LYS A 63 9.85 -10.58 -18.13
CA LYS A 63 10.44 -11.77 -18.75
C LYS A 63 11.59 -11.42 -19.67
N TRP A 64 11.44 -10.42 -20.53
CA TRP A 64 12.52 -9.95 -21.39
C TRP A 64 13.73 -9.49 -20.58
N ALA A 65 13.55 -8.68 -19.54
CA ALA A 65 14.63 -8.22 -18.67
C ALA A 65 15.39 -9.38 -18.01
N ARG A 66 14.64 -10.41 -17.55
CA ARG A 66 15.23 -11.56 -16.86
C ARG A 66 15.81 -12.62 -17.79
N GLU A 67 15.11 -13.00 -18.87
CA GLU A 67 15.47 -14.13 -19.72
C GLU A 67 16.44 -13.72 -20.85
N VAL A 68 16.31 -12.48 -21.37
CA VAL A 68 17.14 -11.99 -22.47
C VAL A 68 18.34 -11.17 -21.95
N LYS A 69 18.11 -10.23 -21.02
CA LYS A 69 19.18 -9.38 -20.48
C LYS A 69 19.86 -9.97 -19.24
N GLN A 70 19.28 -11.02 -18.64
CA GLN A 70 19.75 -11.64 -17.40
C GLN A 70 19.90 -10.62 -16.25
N CYS A 71 19.01 -9.62 -16.26
CA CYS A 71 19.00 -8.51 -15.34
C CYS A 71 18.90 -9.01 -13.89
N GLN A 72 19.68 -8.47 -12.97
CA GLN A 72 19.53 -8.76 -11.55
C GLN A 72 18.21 -8.17 -11.04
N TRP A 73 17.64 -8.77 -10.01
CA TRP A 73 16.45 -8.29 -9.31
C TRP A 73 16.59 -8.48 -7.80
N ASP A 74 15.77 -7.78 -7.06
CA ASP A 74 15.68 -7.84 -5.60
C ASP A 74 14.22 -7.85 -5.15
N GLU A 75 13.99 -7.68 -3.86
CA GLU A 75 12.66 -7.66 -3.24
C GLU A 75 11.76 -6.52 -3.74
N GLU A 76 12.33 -5.41 -4.25
CA GLU A 76 11.52 -4.30 -4.78
C GLU A 76 10.75 -4.72 -6.04
N THR A 77 11.30 -5.64 -6.83
CA THR A 77 10.59 -6.22 -7.99
C THR A 77 9.30 -6.95 -7.59
N ILE A 78 9.33 -7.75 -6.51
CA ILE A 78 8.13 -8.43 -5.98
C ILE A 78 7.15 -7.43 -5.39
N LYS A 79 7.63 -6.44 -4.62
CA LYS A 79 6.78 -5.38 -4.05
C LYS A 79 6.05 -4.61 -5.16
N ALA A 80 6.75 -4.26 -6.24
CA ALA A 80 6.17 -3.60 -7.40
C ALA A 80 5.08 -4.46 -8.06
N ALA A 81 5.33 -5.75 -8.29
CA ALA A 81 4.35 -6.67 -8.86
C ALA A 81 3.10 -6.80 -7.97
N ALA A 82 3.29 -6.93 -6.66
CA ALA A 82 2.22 -6.99 -5.66
C ALA A 82 1.41 -5.69 -5.63
N ALA A 83 2.06 -4.52 -5.59
CA ALA A 83 1.43 -3.20 -5.59
C ALA A 83 0.60 -2.95 -6.86
N LYS A 84 1.08 -3.40 -8.02
CA LYS A 84 0.32 -3.30 -9.29
C LYS A 84 -0.85 -4.29 -9.38
N GLY A 85 -0.89 -5.29 -8.51
CA GLY A 85 -1.93 -6.31 -8.52
C GLY A 85 -1.76 -7.34 -9.65
N ASN A 86 -0.57 -7.48 -10.20
CA ASN A 86 -0.29 -8.43 -11.27
C ASN A 86 0.06 -9.80 -10.69
N LEU A 87 -0.97 -10.59 -10.43
CA LEU A 87 -0.83 -11.92 -9.85
C LEU A 87 0.07 -12.85 -10.70
N GLU A 88 -0.01 -12.77 -12.02
CA GLU A 88 0.81 -13.60 -12.91
C GLU A 88 2.30 -13.19 -12.88
N MET A 89 2.57 -11.89 -12.79
CA MET A 89 3.93 -11.37 -12.59
C MET A 89 4.47 -11.78 -11.22
N LEU A 90 3.65 -11.68 -10.17
CA LEU A 90 4.01 -12.10 -8.83
C LEU A 90 4.35 -13.60 -8.77
N LYS A 91 3.54 -14.45 -9.40
CA LYS A 91 3.81 -15.89 -9.54
C LYS A 91 5.11 -16.16 -10.30
N TYR A 92 5.37 -15.42 -11.38
CA TYR A 92 6.61 -15.51 -12.14
C TYR A 92 7.83 -15.18 -11.28
N CYS A 93 7.78 -14.09 -10.51
CA CYS A 93 8.86 -13.71 -9.59
C CYS A 93 9.17 -14.83 -8.59
N PHE A 94 8.16 -15.35 -7.90
CA PHE A 94 8.34 -16.47 -6.95
C PHE A 94 8.90 -17.73 -7.60
N SER A 95 8.40 -18.10 -8.78
CA SER A 95 8.81 -19.32 -9.48
C SER A 95 10.26 -19.24 -10.01
N ASN A 96 10.82 -18.05 -10.16
CA ASN A 96 12.16 -17.81 -10.67
C ASN A 96 13.13 -17.28 -9.61
N GLY A 97 12.78 -17.41 -8.31
CA GLY A 97 13.68 -17.13 -7.19
C GLY A 97 13.97 -15.64 -6.98
N CYS A 98 13.01 -14.75 -7.27
CA CYS A 98 13.13 -13.34 -6.88
C CYS A 98 13.13 -13.24 -5.35
N PRO A 99 14.06 -12.51 -4.74
CA PRO A 99 14.03 -12.23 -3.31
C PRO A 99 12.69 -11.61 -2.90
N CYS A 100 12.21 -11.90 -1.70
CA CYS A 100 10.95 -11.39 -1.19
C CYS A 100 11.14 -10.88 0.23
N ASP A 101 10.89 -9.60 0.46
CA ASP A 101 10.55 -9.11 1.77
C ASP A 101 9.09 -9.49 2.03
N GLU A 102 8.90 -10.53 2.85
CA GLU A 102 7.60 -11.15 3.07
C GLU A 102 6.61 -10.18 3.73
N GLU A 103 7.07 -9.43 4.72
CA GLU A 103 6.24 -8.51 5.48
C GLU A 103 5.84 -7.29 4.62
N GLU A 104 6.82 -6.61 4.03
CA GLU A 104 6.54 -5.41 3.24
C GLU A 104 5.75 -5.73 1.96
N SER A 105 5.98 -6.88 1.33
CA SER A 105 5.18 -7.28 0.17
C SER A 105 3.70 -7.47 0.51
N CYS A 106 3.39 -8.07 1.67
CA CYS A 106 2.03 -8.23 2.17
C CYS A 106 1.38 -6.87 2.51
N LYS A 107 2.11 -6.01 3.21
CA LYS A 107 1.65 -4.66 3.59
C LYS A 107 1.37 -3.81 2.34
N HIS A 108 2.24 -3.86 1.32
CA HIS A 108 2.04 -3.14 0.07
C HIS A 108 0.84 -3.65 -0.73
N ALA A 109 0.66 -4.96 -0.84
CA ALA A 109 -0.51 -5.54 -1.50
C ALA A 109 -1.82 -5.10 -0.81
N ALA A 110 -1.84 -5.09 0.52
CA ALA A 110 -2.98 -4.65 1.32
C ALA A 110 -3.25 -3.14 1.16
N TYR A 111 -2.20 -2.32 1.26
CA TYR A 111 -2.27 -0.86 1.08
C TYR A 111 -2.81 -0.47 -0.30
N MET A 112 -2.40 -1.19 -1.34
CA MET A 112 -2.82 -0.94 -2.73
C MET A 112 -4.14 -1.65 -3.11
N GLY A 113 -4.80 -2.35 -2.20
CA GLY A 113 -6.08 -2.99 -2.47
C GLY A 113 -6.00 -4.25 -3.35
N ARG A 114 -4.89 -4.97 -3.35
CA ARG A 114 -4.62 -6.08 -4.26
C ARG A 114 -4.92 -7.43 -3.61
N LEU A 115 -6.20 -7.74 -3.43
CA LEU A 115 -6.66 -8.92 -2.68
C LEU A 115 -6.08 -10.24 -3.22
N ASP A 116 -6.09 -10.46 -4.55
CA ASP A 116 -5.60 -11.72 -5.13
C ASP A 116 -4.09 -11.91 -4.91
N CYS A 117 -3.32 -10.82 -5.02
CA CYS A 117 -1.89 -10.83 -4.70
C CYS A 117 -1.66 -11.07 -3.22
N LEU A 118 -2.43 -10.43 -2.33
CA LEU A 118 -2.35 -10.63 -0.88
C LEU A 118 -2.66 -12.08 -0.49
N ARG A 119 -3.73 -12.66 -1.04
CA ARG A 119 -4.06 -14.09 -0.85
C ARG A 119 -2.92 -15.00 -1.28
N PHE A 120 -2.37 -14.76 -2.46
CA PHE A 120 -1.24 -15.54 -2.96
C PHE A 120 -0.01 -15.42 -2.05
N LEU A 121 0.37 -14.21 -1.66
CA LEU A 121 1.47 -13.97 -0.72
C LEU A 121 1.27 -14.76 0.57
N PHE A 122 0.11 -14.70 1.18
CA PHE A 122 -0.20 -15.42 2.42
C PHE A 122 -0.12 -16.95 2.30
N THR A 123 -0.27 -17.52 1.08
CA THR A 123 -0.03 -18.94 0.85
C THR A 123 1.45 -19.29 0.72
N LYS A 124 2.31 -18.30 0.42
CA LYS A 124 3.74 -18.51 0.15
C LYS A 124 4.63 -18.16 1.34
N VAL A 125 4.31 -17.08 2.05
CA VAL A 125 5.21 -16.50 3.05
C VAL A 125 4.77 -16.73 4.49
N ASN A 126 3.54 -17.15 4.77
CA ASN A 126 3.00 -17.38 6.10
C ASN A 126 3.33 -16.23 7.08
N PRO A 127 2.83 -15.00 6.84
CA PRO A 127 3.22 -13.81 7.57
C PRO A 127 2.93 -13.91 9.06
N SER A 128 3.67 -13.15 9.87
CA SER A 128 3.42 -13.04 11.31
C SER A 128 2.04 -12.43 11.57
N ARG A 129 1.49 -12.69 12.77
CA ARG A 129 0.21 -12.09 13.17
C ARG A 129 0.28 -10.56 13.18
N GLU A 130 1.41 -9.99 13.57
CA GLU A 130 1.65 -8.55 13.55
C GLU A 130 1.58 -7.99 12.13
N THR A 131 2.20 -8.67 11.17
CA THR A 131 2.11 -8.31 9.74
C THR A 131 0.69 -8.38 9.22
N GLU A 132 -0.10 -9.41 9.61
CA GLU A 132 -1.52 -9.50 9.23
C GLU A 132 -2.33 -8.32 9.78
N GLU A 133 -2.12 -7.97 11.06
CA GLU A 133 -2.80 -6.89 11.74
C GLU A 133 -2.45 -5.52 11.11
N ASP A 134 -1.17 -5.26 10.83
CA ASP A 134 -0.73 -4.03 10.14
C ASP A 134 -1.29 -3.95 8.71
N ALA A 135 -1.25 -5.06 7.97
CA ALA A 135 -1.82 -5.13 6.62
C ALA A 135 -3.34 -4.82 6.63
N ALA A 136 -4.08 -5.34 7.63
CA ALA A 136 -5.50 -5.04 7.78
C ALA A 136 -5.75 -3.55 8.04
N LEU A 137 -4.98 -2.92 8.93
CA LEU A 137 -5.10 -1.49 9.24
C LEU A 137 -4.75 -0.60 8.05
N ARG A 138 -3.72 -0.95 7.28
CA ARG A 138 -3.35 -0.24 6.04
C ARG A 138 -4.46 -0.32 4.99
N ALA A 139 -5.03 -1.50 4.78
CA ALA A 139 -6.15 -1.70 3.85
C ALA A 139 -7.36 -0.85 4.25
N VAL A 140 -7.69 -0.82 5.54
CA VAL A 140 -8.79 -0.04 6.10
C VAL A 140 -8.55 1.46 5.93
N GLY A 141 -7.34 1.96 6.22
CA GLY A 141 -6.98 3.37 6.02
C GLY A 141 -7.18 3.84 4.57
N CYS A 142 -6.97 2.94 3.61
CA CYS A 142 -7.21 3.20 2.18
C CYS A 142 -8.66 2.92 1.73
N GLY A 143 -9.50 2.30 2.57
CA GLY A 143 -10.90 2.01 2.25
C GLY A 143 -11.12 0.73 1.43
N HIS A 144 -10.19 -0.23 1.48
CA HIS A 144 -10.28 -1.48 0.73
C HIS A 144 -11.19 -2.50 1.42
N LEU A 145 -12.50 -2.35 1.25
CA LEU A 145 -13.54 -3.16 1.89
C LEU A 145 -13.36 -4.67 1.68
N GLU A 146 -13.04 -5.13 0.48
CA GLU A 146 -12.89 -6.56 0.19
C GLU A 146 -11.69 -7.18 0.92
N ILE A 147 -10.62 -6.41 1.14
CA ILE A 147 -9.49 -6.85 1.96
C ILE A 147 -9.87 -6.87 3.45
N LEU A 148 -10.62 -5.88 3.92
CA LEU A 148 -11.15 -5.88 5.29
C LEU A 148 -12.02 -7.12 5.54
N LYS A 149 -12.93 -7.47 4.62
CA LYS A 149 -13.76 -8.68 4.70
C LYS A 149 -12.88 -9.94 4.77
N TYR A 150 -11.87 -10.03 3.91
CA TYR A 150 -10.91 -11.15 3.93
C TYR A 150 -10.25 -11.32 5.31
N PHE A 151 -9.79 -10.23 5.93
CA PHE A 151 -9.17 -10.28 7.25
C PHE A 151 -10.16 -10.66 8.36
N VAL A 152 -11.39 -10.14 8.31
CA VAL A 152 -12.43 -10.43 9.32
C VAL A 152 -12.95 -11.86 9.18
N GLU A 153 -13.28 -12.29 7.98
CA GLU A 153 -14.02 -13.53 7.73
C GLU A 153 -13.10 -14.75 7.60
N GLU A 154 -11.97 -14.60 6.91
CA GLU A 154 -11.07 -15.72 6.60
C GLU A 154 -9.86 -15.78 7.55
N ARG A 155 -9.20 -14.65 7.82
CA ARG A 155 -8.05 -14.58 8.71
C ARG A 155 -8.44 -14.45 10.19
N LYS A 156 -9.68 -14.05 10.48
CA LYS A 156 -10.26 -13.96 11.82
C LYS A 156 -9.41 -13.10 12.76
N ILE A 157 -9.10 -11.89 12.31
CA ILE A 157 -8.39 -10.90 13.13
C ILE A 157 -9.09 -10.69 14.48
N SER A 158 -8.30 -10.33 15.51
CA SER A 158 -8.81 -10.16 16.87
C SER A 158 -9.82 -9.04 17.01
N GLU A 159 -10.65 -9.10 18.06
CA GLU A 159 -11.60 -8.03 18.38
C GLU A 159 -10.88 -6.69 18.66
N GLY A 160 -9.66 -6.73 19.20
CA GLY A 160 -8.81 -5.54 19.37
C GLY A 160 -8.50 -4.88 18.04
N VAL A 161 -8.09 -5.67 17.03
CA VAL A 161 -7.80 -5.17 15.68
C VAL A 161 -9.05 -4.66 14.99
N LYS A 162 -10.19 -5.35 15.14
CA LYS A 162 -11.47 -4.86 14.59
C LYS A 162 -11.86 -3.49 15.16
N ARG A 163 -11.65 -3.25 16.47
CA ARG A 163 -11.87 -1.94 17.08
C ARG A 163 -10.90 -0.89 16.54
N ALA A 164 -9.62 -1.24 16.37
CA ALA A 164 -8.67 -0.37 15.70
C ALA A 164 -9.10 -0.06 14.26
N CYS A 165 -9.66 -1.03 13.52
CA CYS A 165 -10.24 -0.78 12.20
C CYS A 165 -11.39 0.24 12.24
N VAL A 166 -12.28 0.20 13.25
CA VAL A 166 -13.32 1.23 13.42
C VAL A 166 -12.69 2.61 13.63
N TYR A 167 -11.68 2.70 14.49
CA TYR A 167 -10.94 3.94 14.71
C TYR A 167 -10.34 4.49 13.41
N PHE A 168 -9.66 3.66 12.63
CA PHE A 168 -9.04 4.07 11.36
C PHE A 168 -10.07 4.41 10.28
N THR A 169 -11.21 3.69 10.20
CA THR A 169 -12.29 4.06 9.26
C THR A 169 -12.87 5.42 9.58
N ALA A 170 -13.06 5.74 10.85
CA ALA A 170 -13.52 7.05 11.31
C ALA A 170 -12.49 8.14 11.01
N LYS A 171 -11.20 7.89 11.31
CA LYS A 171 -10.09 8.81 11.07
C LYS A 171 -9.90 9.16 9.60
N TYR A 172 -10.10 8.19 8.68
CA TYR A 172 -9.85 8.36 7.24
C TYR A 172 -11.13 8.48 6.40
N GLY A 173 -12.30 8.57 7.02
CA GLY A 173 -13.58 8.75 6.33
C GLY A 173 -14.01 7.56 5.47
N ARG A 174 -13.70 6.33 5.89
CA ARG A 174 -13.99 5.13 5.10
C ARG A 174 -15.35 4.54 5.47
N LEU A 175 -16.42 5.24 5.09
CA LEU A 175 -17.79 4.94 5.51
C LEU A 175 -18.24 3.51 5.18
N ASP A 176 -17.89 2.97 4.00
CA ASP A 176 -18.33 1.62 3.62
C ASP A 176 -17.67 0.54 4.51
N CYS A 177 -16.36 0.71 4.81
CA CYS A 177 -15.66 -0.15 5.76
C CYS A 177 -16.22 -0.01 7.18
N LEU A 178 -16.58 1.22 7.61
CA LEU A 178 -17.19 1.48 8.91
C LEU A 178 -18.54 0.78 9.03
N LYS A 179 -19.40 0.89 8.02
CA LYS A 179 -20.70 0.19 7.97
C LYS A 179 -20.54 -1.32 8.08
N TYR A 180 -19.62 -1.91 7.32
CA TYR A 180 -19.34 -3.34 7.40
C TYR A 180 -18.91 -3.78 8.80
N LEU A 181 -17.99 -3.05 9.44
CA LEU A 181 -17.50 -3.38 10.79
C LEU A 181 -18.63 -3.34 11.82
N VAL A 182 -19.54 -2.37 11.73
CA VAL A 182 -20.66 -2.20 12.68
C VAL A 182 -21.81 -3.17 12.38
N GLU A 183 -22.21 -3.28 11.13
CA GLU A 183 -23.43 -3.99 10.75
C GLU A 183 -23.23 -5.49 10.54
N GLU A 184 -22.10 -5.89 9.96
CA GLU A 184 -21.79 -7.29 9.64
C GLU A 184 -20.85 -7.92 10.66
N ALA A 185 -19.71 -7.27 10.92
CA ALA A 185 -18.73 -7.76 11.88
C ALA A 185 -19.13 -7.53 13.36
N LYS A 186 -20.23 -6.77 13.61
CA LYS A 186 -20.82 -6.51 14.93
C LYS A 186 -19.85 -5.92 15.96
N VAL A 187 -18.92 -5.07 15.52
CA VAL A 187 -17.98 -4.40 16.42
C VAL A 187 -18.73 -3.40 17.32
N PRO A 188 -18.56 -3.47 18.65
CA PRO A 188 -19.24 -2.56 19.56
C PRO A 188 -18.77 -1.10 19.40
N LEU A 189 -19.72 -0.18 19.36
CA LEU A 189 -19.47 1.27 19.32
C LEU A 189 -19.54 1.86 20.75
N ASN A 190 -18.61 1.49 21.61
CA ASN A 190 -18.59 1.90 23.01
C ASN A 190 -17.49 2.91 23.35
N ASP A 191 -16.90 3.54 22.33
CA ASP A 191 -15.80 4.46 22.46
C ASP A 191 -16.10 5.78 21.73
N TRP A 192 -16.10 6.89 22.47
CA TRP A 192 -16.35 8.22 21.94
C TRP A 192 -15.22 8.73 21.02
N GLU A 193 -14.02 8.13 21.11
CA GLU A 193 -12.90 8.51 20.25
C GLU A 193 -13.19 8.24 18.76
N TYR A 194 -14.09 7.32 18.42
CA TYR A 194 -14.51 7.11 17.03
C TYR A 194 -15.14 8.38 16.44
N ILE A 195 -16.06 9.02 17.21
CA ILE A 195 -16.68 10.28 16.79
C ILE A 195 -15.66 11.41 16.80
N ALA A 196 -14.82 11.49 17.85
CA ALA A 196 -13.80 12.52 17.96
C ALA A 196 -12.84 12.53 16.74
N ASN A 197 -12.36 11.35 16.33
CA ASN A 197 -11.51 11.22 15.13
C ASN A 197 -12.21 11.67 13.86
N ALA A 198 -13.43 11.17 13.61
CA ALA A 198 -14.19 11.54 12.42
C ALA A 198 -14.47 13.06 12.39
N ARG A 199 -14.81 13.65 13.56
CA ARG A 199 -15.07 15.09 13.69
C ARG A 199 -13.81 15.93 13.49
N TYR A 200 -12.67 15.52 14.08
CA TYR A 200 -11.38 16.21 13.93
C TYR A 200 -10.87 16.23 12.49
N LYS A 201 -11.14 15.17 11.72
CA LYS A 201 -10.79 15.05 10.30
C LYS A 201 -11.92 15.47 9.35
N GLU A 202 -12.99 16.08 9.87
CA GLU A 202 -14.14 16.62 9.12
C GLU A 202 -14.91 15.59 8.28
N HIS A 203 -14.90 14.32 8.68
CA HIS A 203 -15.64 13.24 8.01
C HIS A 203 -17.08 13.18 8.46
N THR A 204 -17.90 14.14 8.04
CA THR A 204 -19.28 14.35 8.48
C THR A 204 -20.17 13.11 8.30
N ASP A 205 -20.01 12.38 7.20
CA ASP A 205 -20.80 11.17 6.93
C ASP A 205 -20.53 10.06 7.96
N CYS A 206 -19.26 9.90 8.37
CA CYS A 206 -18.89 8.96 9.42
C CYS A 206 -19.41 9.42 10.80
N VAL A 207 -19.35 10.72 11.12
CA VAL A 207 -19.91 11.29 12.35
C VAL A 207 -21.41 10.99 12.44
N ASN A 208 -22.18 11.35 11.39
CA ASN A 208 -23.63 11.14 11.35
C ASN A 208 -23.99 9.66 11.51
N TYR A 209 -23.29 8.78 10.80
CA TYR A 209 -23.48 7.34 10.90
C TYR A 209 -23.21 6.80 12.32
N LEU A 210 -22.10 7.19 12.93
CA LEU A 210 -21.74 6.77 14.30
C LEU A 210 -22.78 7.23 15.34
N LEU A 211 -23.25 8.48 15.22
CA LEU A 211 -24.32 9.02 16.08
C LEU A 211 -25.63 8.25 15.88
N GLU A 212 -26.02 7.97 14.63
CA GLU A 212 -27.23 7.18 14.32
C GLU A 212 -27.17 5.77 14.93
N LYS A 213 -25.99 5.17 14.97
CA LYS A 213 -25.76 3.83 15.55
C LYS A 213 -25.56 3.84 17.06
N GLY A 214 -25.67 5.00 17.72
CA GLY A 214 -25.63 5.14 19.18
C GLY A 214 -24.20 5.10 19.76
N CYS A 215 -23.20 5.45 18.97
CA CYS A 215 -21.85 5.67 19.49
C CYS A 215 -21.86 6.81 20.53
N PRO A 216 -21.16 6.68 21.69
CA PRO A 216 -21.08 7.75 22.65
C PRO A 216 -20.50 9.03 22.03
N GLU A 217 -21.12 10.17 22.31
CA GLU A 217 -20.59 11.46 21.90
C GLU A 217 -19.59 11.98 22.93
N PRO A 218 -18.42 12.52 22.52
CA PRO A 218 -17.49 13.13 23.46
C PRO A 218 -18.08 14.38 24.09
N THR A 219 -17.79 14.64 25.37
CA THR A 219 -18.04 15.95 25.96
C THR A 219 -17.13 17.01 25.31
N ASP A 220 -17.49 18.30 25.48
CA ASP A 220 -16.65 19.39 24.94
C ASP A 220 -15.23 19.37 25.49
N GLU A 221 -15.06 19.03 26.79
CA GLU A 221 -13.76 18.87 27.44
C GLU A 221 -12.97 17.70 26.84
N GLN A 222 -13.59 16.52 26.72
CA GLN A 222 -12.95 15.34 26.12
C GLN A 222 -12.51 15.62 24.67
N TYR A 223 -13.34 16.31 23.90
CA TYR A 223 -12.99 16.64 22.53
C TYR A 223 -11.86 17.68 22.45
N ALA A 224 -11.85 18.68 23.34
CA ALA A 224 -10.77 19.66 23.39
C ALA A 224 -9.42 19.01 23.71
N ASP A 225 -9.36 18.17 24.74
CA ASP A 225 -8.15 17.42 25.13
C ASP A 225 -7.67 16.47 24.02
N PHE A 226 -8.60 15.77 23.39
CA PHE A 226 -8.30 14.91 22.25
C PHE A 226 -7.69 15.71 21.09
N ALA A 227 -8.31 16.82 20.70
CA ALA A 227 -7.85 17.65 19.59
C ALA A 227 -6.46 18.25 19.86
N GLU A 228 -6.18 18.65 21.11
CA GLU A 228 -4.86 19.12 21.52
C GLU A 228 -3.81 18.01 21.43
N SER A 229 -4.13 16.81 21.91
CA SER A 229 -3.24 15.66 21.86
C SER A 229 -2.89 15.23 20.43
N VAL A 230 -3.85 15.29 19.50
CA VAL A 230 -3.62 14.97 18.10
C VAL A 230 -2.73 16.01 17.43
N ARG A 231 -2.99 17.30 17.64
CA ARG A 231 -2.14 18.40 17.10
C ARG A 231 -0.69 18.30 17.59
N ALA A 232 -0.50 17.97 18.87
CA ALA A 232 0.84 17.81 19.43
C ALA A 232 1.63 16.67 18.76
N ARG A 233 0.96 15.54 18.46
CA ARG A 233 1.59 14.40 17.74
C ARG A 233 1.92 14.76 16.28
N GLU A 234 0.99 15.38 15.57
CA GLU A 234 1.19 15.81 14.18
C GLU A 234 2.36 16.79 14.05
N SER A 235 2.48 17.75 15.00
CA SER A 235 3.61 18.69 15.05
C SER A 235 4.96 18.02 15.35
N GLN A 236 4.99 16.93 16.12
CA GLN A 236 6.20 16.16 16.38
C GLN A 236 6.64 15.35 15.15
N GLU A 237 5.69 14.76 14.41
CA GLU A 237 5.95 14.03 13.19
C GLU A 237 6.54 14.97 12.11
N GLU A 238 5.98 16.16 11.91
CA GLU A 238 6.50 17.15 10.96
C GLU A 238 7.94 17.61 11.31
N ASN A 239 8.25 17.77 12.59
CA ASN A 239 9.60 18.16 13.04
C ASN A 239 10.64 17.03 12.94
N SER A 240 10.23 15.77 12.84
CA SER A 240 11.13 14.63 12.68
C SER A 240 11.56 14.38 11.21
N PHE A 241 10.89 15.02 10.25
CA PHE A 241 11.20 14.94 8.82
C PHE A 241 11.99 16.15 8.27
N ASN A 242 12.30 17.15 9.12
CA ASN A 242 13.16 18.29 8.79
C ASN A 242 14.55 18.14 9.44
#